data_6eaeb14b3dcdd2792e50366a8c63f85f
#
_entry.id   6eaeb14b3dcdd2792e50366a8c63f85f
#
_cell.length_a   1.000
_cell.length_b   1.000
_cell.length_c   1.000
_cell.angle_alpha   90.00
_cell.angle_beta   90.00
_cell.angle_gamma   90.00
#
_symmetry.space_group_name_H-M   'P 1'
#
loop_
_entity.id
_entity.type
_entity.pdbx_description
1 polymer ?
#
loop_
_entity_poly.entity_id
_entity_poly.type
_entity_poly.pdbx_seq_one_letter_code
_entity_poly.pdbx_strand_id
1 'polypeptide(L)'
;MSFLATDEMGIGNTTTASAVASVLLGCEPEAITGRGAGLSDEGLARKKAAICRAIQINQPNPADPLDVLAKLGGFDIAGMCGAFLGGAAFGVPVLMDGVISAAAALLAVRLCSDAGKAILASHVSAEPAGALLLNALDKHPLITAGLRLGEGTGALEAMPLLDMAQAVYEESNTFENYGMEAYQPQAGAMRGMGLLPCETEFTPSKARTCTAAKVLTGPFAGATMEGYEIHMGRTKRLAGQPLCRLENGQEEGALQGNVFGTYLHGLFDEGSLTEALASWLLARKGIAQEAFRTQSHREYQQSQYDLLADAIRASLDLDAVYQVMGLANPNQKK
;
A
#
# COMPACT_ATOMS: atom_id res chain seq x y z
N MET A 1 -12.54 10.87 -14.65
CA MET A 1 -11.62 11.63 -13.76
C MET A 1 -10.45 10.75 -13.38
N SER A 2 -9.21 11.26 -13.32
CA SER A 2 -8.07 10.46 -12.85
C SER A 2 -7.75 10.90 -11.43
N PHE A 3 -7.60 9.96 -10.52
CA PHE A 3 -7.18 10.20 -9.15
C PHE A 3 -6.21 9.11 -8.68
N LEU A 4 -5.49 9.38 -7.62
CA LEU A 4 -4.57 8.46 -6.96
C LEU A 4 -5.22 8.01 -5.65
N ALA A 5 -5.08 6.74 -5.28
CA ALA A 5 -5.41 6.27 -3.94
C ALA A 5 -4.12 5.93 -3.18
N THR A 6 -4.09 6.26 -1.90
CA THR A 6 -2.98 5.90 -1.01
C THR A 6 -3.44 4.89 0.01
N ASP A 7 -2.64 3.86 0.20
CA ASP A 7 -2.87 2.82 1.19
C ASP A 7 -1.59 2.14 1.64
N GLU A 8 -1.72 1.36 2.71
CA GLU A 8 -0.70 0.54 3.32
C GLU A 8 -1.28 -0.76 3.90
N MET A 9 -0.48 -1.83 3.84
CA MET A 9 -0.87 -3.16 4.34
C MET A 9 -1.05 -3.20 5.88
N GLY A 10 -0.53 -2.22 6.62
CA GLY A 10 -0.74 -2.11 8.06
C GLY A 10 0.17 -3.00 8.92
N ILE A 11 1.19 -3.65 8.34
CA ILE A 11 2.12 -4.52 9.08
C ILE A 11 3.21 -3.70 9.75
N GLY A 12 3.08 -3.51 11.07
CA GLY A 12 4.05 -2.79 11.90
C GLY A 12 3.87 -1.26 11.91
N ASN A 13 3.45 -0.66 10.82
CA ASN A 13 3.41 0.78 10.63
C ASN A 13 2.20 1.49 11.28
N THR A 14 1.19 0.77 11.77
CA THR A 14 0.21 1.36 12.67
C THR A 14 0.83 1.90 13.96
N THR A 15 2.02 1.41 14.35
CA THR A 15 2.78 1.91 15.50
C THR A 15 3.40 3.28 15.18
N THR A 16 4.11 3.39 14.06
CA THR A 16 4.73 4.64 13.61
C THR A 16 3.68 5.69 13.26
N ALA A 17 2.58 5.29 12.59
CA ALA A 17 1.46 6.19 12.31
C ALA A 17 0.82 6.75 13.59
N SER A 18 0.62 5.91 14.62
CA SER A 18 0.12 6.37 15.92
C SER A 18 1.11 7.31 16.62
N ALA A 19 2.42 7.04 16.52
CA ALA A 19 3.45 7.92 17.10
C ALA A 19 3.46 9.29 16.42
N VAL A 20 3.45 9.33 15.10
CA VAL A 20 3.36 10.56 14.30
C VAL A 20 2.08 11.32 14.62
N ALA A 21 0.93 10.63 14.64
CA ALA A 21 -0.35 11.24 14.96
C ALA A 21 -0.38 11.82 16.38
N SER A 22 0.18 11.12 17.38
CA SER A 22 0.28 11.63 18.77
C SER A 22 0.95 12.99 18.81
N VAL A 23 2.11 13.12 18.17
CA VAL A 23 2.90 14.34 18.21
C VAL A 23 2.22 15.47 17.42
N LEU A 24 1.72 15.20 16.22
CA LEU A 24 1.09 16.22 15.38
C LEU A 24 -0.25 16.71 15.91
N LEU A 25 -1.00 15.85 16.61
CA LEU A 25 -2.28 16.20 17.24
C LEU A 25 -2.12 16.74 18.68
N GLY A 26 -0.93 16.58 19.29
CA GLY A 26 -0.73 16.90 20.69
C GLY A 26 -1.55 16.02 21.63
N CYS A 27 -1.79 14.75 21.25
CA CYS A 27 -2.58 13.79 22.01
C CYS A 27 -1.67 12.75 22.68
N GLU A 28 -2.09 12.28 23.85
CA GLU A 28 -1.40 11.18 24.53
C GLU A 28 -1.51 9.88 23.69
N PRO A 29 -0.43 9.11 23.54
CA PRO A 29 -0.45 7.84 22.81
C PRO A 29 -1.52 6.86 23.27
N GLU A 30 -1.84 6.86 24.56
CA GLU A 30 -2.88 6.03 25.17
C GLU A 30 -4.27 6.26 24.56
N ALA A 31 -4.58 7.49 24.19
CA ALA A 31 -5.88 7.89 23.67
C ALA A 31 -6.09 7.52 22.20
N ILE A 32 -5.01 7.50 21.41
CA ILE A 32 -5.10 7.39 19.94
C ILE A 32 -4.55 6.10 19.37
N THR A 33 -3.85 5.29 20.19
CA THR A 33 -3.26 4.03 19.70
C THR A 33 -4.28 2.90 19.75
N GLY A 34 -4.57 2.36 18.58
CA GLY A 34 -5.45 1.21 18.41
C GLY A 34 -4.70 -0.12 18.24
N ARG A 35 -5.50 -1.19 18.05
CA ARG A 35 -5.01 -2.57 17.98
C ARG A 35 -4.35 -2.92 16.65
N GLY A 36 -4.54 -2.10 15.62
CA GLY A 36 -4.09 -2.43 14.28
C GLY A 36 -4.65 -3.77 13.81
N ALA A 37 -3.79 -4.67 13.37
CA ALA A 37 -4.16 -5.99 12.85
C ALA A 37 -4.68 -7.00 13.93
N GLY A 38 -5.15 -6.53 15.10
CA GLY A 38 -5.79 -7.36 16.11
C GLY A 38 -4.91 -7.79 17.28
N LEU A 39 -4.08 -6.89 17.79
CA LEU A 39 -3.26 -7.13 18.98
C LEU A 39 -4.09 -7.52 20.21
N SER A 40 -3.56 -8.43 21.04
CA SER A 40 -4.06 -8.72 22.38
C SER A 40 -3.93 -7.48 23.32
N ASP A 41 -4.52 -7.53 24.49
CA ASP A 41 -4.41 -6.44 25.47
C ASP A 41 -2.96 -6.19 25.89
N GLU A 42 -2.17 -7.25 26.11
CA GLU A 42 -0.73 -7.14 26.40
C GLU A 42 0.04 -6.59 25.19
N GLY A 43 -0.34 -6.99 23.98
CA GLY A 43 0.25 -6.47 22.73
C GLY A 43 -0.02 -4.98 22.57
N LEU A 44 -1.24 -4.54 22.82
CA LEU A 44 -1.62 -3.13 22.79
C LEU A 44 -0.89 -2.31 23.87
N ALA A 45 -0.78 -2.84 25.09
CA ALA A 45 -0.03 -2.18 26.15
C ALA A 45 1.45 -2.01 25.79
N ARG A 46 2.11 -3.05 25.24
CA ARG A 46 3.49 -2.95 24.73
C ARG A 46 3.61 -1.93 23.60
N LYS A 47 2.67 -1.91 22.66
CA LYS A 47 2.65 -0.94 21.55
C LYS A 47 2.58 0.50 22.09
N LYS A 48 1.68 0.79 23.02
CA LYS A 48 1.55 2.10 23.66
C LYS A 48 2.84 2.51 24.38
N ALA A 49 3.39 1.61 25.19
CA ALA A 49 4.66 1.86 25.89
C ALA A 49 5.82 2.12 24.92
N ALA A 50 5.89 1.40 23.80
CA ALA A 50 6.91 1.60 22.77
C ALA A 50 6.78 2.99 22.12
N ILE A 51 5.56 3.43 21.81
CA ILE A 51 5.29 4.76 21.24
C ILE A 51 5.71 5.87 22.23
N CYS A 52 5.29 5.79 23.51
CA CYS A 52 5.69 6.74 24.52
C CYS A 52 7.22 6.84 24.66
N ARG A 53 7.89 5.68 24.70
CA ARG A 53 9.34 5.62 24.77
C ARG A 53 10.01 6.20 23.52
N ALA A 54 9.49 5.92 22.32
CA ALA A 54 10.03 6.47 21.09
C ALA A 54 9.94 7.99 21.05
N ILE A 55 8.80 8.57 21.45
CA ILE A 55 8.62 10.02 21.55
C ILE A 55 9.59 10.62 22.57
N GLN A 56 9.72 9.98 23.74
CA GLN A 56 10.61 10.45 24.82
C GLN A 56 12.08 10.44 24.42
N ILE A 57 12.54 9.38 23.72
CA ILE A 57 13.95 9.25 23.33
C ILE A 57 14.30 10.17 22.17
N ASN A 58 13.45 10.21 21.13
CA ASN A 58 13.75 10.95 19.91
C ASN A 58 13.39 12.44 19.99
N GLN A 59 12.59 12.84 20.96
CA GLN A 59 12.19 14.23 21.19
C GLN A 59 11.83 14.98 19.90
N PRO A 60 10.82 14.51 19.14
CA PRO A 60 10.42 15.16 17.91
C PRO A 60 9.90 16.57 18.17
N ASN A 61 10.21 17.50 17.28
CA ASN A 61 9.68 18.85 17.34
C ASN A 61 8.27 18.89 16.71
N PRO A 62 7.19 19.11 17.48
CA PRO A 62 5.82 19.10 16.92
C PRO A 62 5.58 20.21 15.88
N ALA A 63 6.39 21.27 15.90
CA ALA A 63 6.29 22.37 14.95
C ALA A 63 7.02 22.11 13.63
N ASP A 64 7.80 21.02 13.55
CA ASP A 64 8.53 20.62 12.34
C ASP A 64 8.06 19.23 11.88
N PRO A 65 7.15 19.17 10.89
CA PRO A 65 6.63 17.89 10.41
C PRO A 65 7.69 16.96 9.82
N LEU A 66 8.78 17.49 9.26
CA LEU A 66 9.88 16.68 8.74
C LEU A 66 10.69 16.06 9.88
N ASP A 67 10.91 16.77 10.97
CA ASP A 67 11.56 16.22 12.14
C ASP A 67 10.71 15.10 12.78
N VAL A 68 9.40 15.31 12.87
CA VAL A 68 8.47 14.27 13.33
C VAL A 68 8.51 13.04 12.45
N LEU A 69 8.46 13.24 11.11
CA LEU A 69 8.52 12.15 10.13
C LEU A 69 9.85 11.39 10.22
N ALA A 70 10.97 12.10 10.28
CA ALA A 70 12.30 11.49 10.34
C ALA A 70 12.55 10.68 11.62
N LYS A 71 11.99 11.13 12.76
CA LYS A 71 12.23 10.51 14.06
C LYS A 71 11.24 9.40 14.42
N LEU A 72 10.00 9.49 13.94
CA LEU A 72 8.91 8.60 14.34
C LEU A 72 8.21 7.90 13.17
N GLY A 73 8.40 8.39 11.95
CA GLY A 73 7.74 7.86 10.77
C GLY A 73 8.44 6.64 10.16
N GLY A 74 8.18 6.46 8.87
CA GLY A 74 8.78 5.43 8.03
C GLY A 74 8.74 5.87 6.57
N PHE A 75 9.43 5.16 5.68
CA PHE A 75 9.47 5.48 4.26
C PHE A 75 8.10 5.33 3.57
N ASP A 76 7.25 4.46 4.08
CA ASP A 76 5.86 4.28 3.69
C ASP A 76 5.04 5.55 3.94
N ILE A 77 5.08 6.08 5.17
CA ILE A 77 4.41 7.34 5.55
C ILE A 77 5.01 8.52 4.75
N ALA A 78 6.35 8.54 4.57
CA ALA A 78 7.02 9.57 3.78
C ALA A 78 6.60 9.52 2.30
N GLY A 79 6.50 8.33 1.71
CA GLY A 79 6.04 8.12 0.34
C GLY A 79 4.61 8.61 0.13
N MET A 80 3.69 8.24 1.03
CA MET A 80 2.30 8.70 0.98
C MET A 80 2.19 10.22 1.20
N CYS A 81 2.97 10.79 2.12
CA CYS A 81 3.06 12.24 2.29
C CYS A 81 3.48 12.93 1.00
N GLY A 82 4.50 12.40 0.31
CA GLY A 82 4.93 12.86 -1.01
C GLY A 82 3.83 12.75 -2.08
N ALA A 83 3.03 11.68 -2.04
CA ALA A 83 1.90 11.49 -2.96
C ALA A 83 0.82 12.58 -2.77
N PHE A 84 0.50 12.94 -1.53
CA PHE A 84 -0.45 14.04 -1.24
C PHE A 84 0.09 15.40 -1.71
N LEU A 85 1.37 15.69 -1.46
CA LEU A 85 2.02 16.91 -1.94
C LEU A 85 2.06 16.96 -3.47
N GLY A 86 2.41 15.84 -4.11
CA GLY A 86 2.43 15.70 -5.56
C GLY A 86 1.04 15.84 -6.18
N GLY A 87 0.03 15.26 -5.55
CA GLY A 87 -1.37 15.42 -5.97
C GLY A 87 -1.78 16.88 -6.03
N ALA A 88 -1.46 17.65 -4.98
CA ALA A 88 -1.74 19.08 -4.96
C ALA A 88 -0.93 19.86 -6.00
N ALA A 89 0.35 19.55 -6.15
CA ALA A 89 1.24 20.23 -7.10
C ALA A 89 0.83 20.03 -8.57
N PHE A 90 0.27 18.84 -8.88
CA PHE A 90 -0.12 18.46 -10.26
C PHE A 90 -1.62 18.47 -10.50
N GLY A 91 -2.43 18.90 -9.53
CA GLY A 91 -3.88 18.95 -9.67
C GLY A 91 -4.54 17.57 -9.77
N VAL A 92 -3.93 16.54 -9.17
CA VAL A 92 -4.45 15.16 -9.13
C VAL A 92 -5.07 14.92 -7.76
N PRO A 93 -6.39 14.65 -7.67
CA PRO A 93 -7.00 14.28 -6.40
C PRO A 93 -6.41 12.99 -5.84
N VAL A 94 -6.17 12.97 -4.54
CA VAL A 94 -5.62 11.79 -3.83
C VAL A 94 -6.63 11.30 -2.81
N LEU A 95 -7.10 10.08 -3.00
CA LEU A 95 -8.04 9.42 -2.13
C LEU A 95 -7.29 8.79 -0.96
N MET A 96 -7.55 9.33 0.23
CA MET A 96 -6.94 8.91 1.48
C MET A 96 -7.73 7.71 2.05
N ASP A 97 -7.04 6.60 2.31
CA ASP A 97 -7.65 5.40 2.90
C ASP A 97 -7.77 5.52 4.43
N GLY A 98 -7.09 4.68 5.18
CA GLY A 98 -7.24 4.54 6.63
C GLY A 98 -6.33 5.44 7.46
N VAL A 99 -6.11 5.04 8.72
CA VAL A 99 -5.40 5.86 9.74
C VAL A 99 -3.94 6.14 9.36
N ILE A 100 -3.25 5.21 8.68
CA ILE A 100 -1.84 5.39 8.28
C ILE A 100 -1.75 6.44 7.19
N SER A 101 -2.61 6.32 6.17
CA SER A 101 -2.75 7.30 5.11
C SER A 101 -3.16 8.67 5.65
N ALA A 102 -4.06 8.73 6.63
CA ALA A 102 -4.48 9.98 7.28
C ALA A 102 -3.33 10.66 8.07
N ALA A 103 -2.46 9.88 8.72
CA ALA A 103 -1.27 10.44 9.37
C ALA A 103 -0.28 11.04 8.36
N ALA A 104 -0.10 10.38 7.20
CA ALA A 104 0.71 10.90 6.10
C ALA A 104 0.09 12.16 5.46
N ALA A 105 -1.24 12.19 5.32
CA ALA A 105 -1.98 13.36 4.84
C ALA A 105 -1.83 14.55 5.78
N LEU A 106 -1.88 14.33 7.09
CA LEU A 106 -1.68 15.39 8.08
C LEU A 106 -0.26 15.96 8.01
N LEU A 107 0.77 15.11 7.83
CA LEU A 107 2.13 15.58 7.56
C LEU A 107 2.19 16.47 6.31
N ALA A 108 1.59 16.03 5.21
CA ALA A 108 1.56 16.80 3.97
C ALA A 108 0.91 18.18 4.14
N VAL A 109 -0.23 18.24 4.83
CA VAL A 109 -0.93 19.51 5.12
C VAL A 109 -0.15 20.42 6.07
N ARG A 110 0.57 19.86 7.03
CA ARG A 110 1.46 20.62 7.93
C ARG A 110 2.70 21.16 7.21
N LEU A 111 3.19 20.46 6.19
CA LEU A 111 4.28 20.92 5.32
C LEU A 111 3.80 21.98 4.31
N CYS A 112 2.64 21.77 3.73
CA CYS A 112 2.03 22.65 2.75
C CYS A 112 0.51 22.60 2.89
N SER A 113 -0.11 23.66 3.38
CA SER A 113 -1.56 23.71 3.59
C SER A 113 -2.37 23.46 2.31
N ASP A 114 -1.83 23.82 1.16
CA ASP A 114 -2.48 23.58 -0.13
C ASP A 114 -2.62 22.10 -0.49
N ALA A 115 -1.82 21.22 0.13
CA ALA A 115 -1.99 19.76 -0.02
C ALA A 115 -3.40 19.31 0.33
N GLY A 116 -4.04 19.96 1.32
CA GLY A 116 -5.40 19.68 1.71
C GLY A 116 -6.43 19.80 0.59
N LYS A 117 -6.19 20.63 -0.43
CA LYS A 117 -7.13 20.83 -1.56
C LYS A 117 -7.24 19.60 -2.46
N ALA A 118 -6.20 18.77 -2.52
CA ALA A 118 -6.18 17.54 -3.32
C ALA A 118 -6.64 16.29 -2.56
N ILE A 119 -6.80 16.36 -1.23
CA ILE A 119 -7.13 15.21 -0.40
C ILE A 119 -8.64 14.97 -0.37
N LEU A 120 -9.05 13.75 -0.71
CA LEU A 120 -10.39 13.20 -0.52
C LEU A 120 -10.33 12.11 0.54
N ALA A 121 -11.17 12.20 1.58
CA ALA A 121 -11.24 11.18 2.63
C ALA A 121 -12.24 10.08 2.23
N SER A 122 -11.76 8.85 2.02
CA SER A 122 -12.62 7.73 1.65
C SER A 122 -13.56 7.33 2.78
N HIS A 123 -13.02 7.10 3.96
CA HIS A 123 -13.81 6.65 5.12
C HIS A 123 -13.22 7.15 6.44
N VAL A 124 -14.01 7.07 7.50
CA VAL A 124 -13.49 7.18 8.85
C VAL A 124 -13.04 5.82 9.34
N SER A 125 -11.74 5.68 9.64
CA SER A 125 -11.21 4.45 10.24
C SER A 125 -11.78 4.23 11.64
N ALA A 126 -12.11 2.97 11.97
CA ALA A 126 -12.53 2.58 13.33
C ALA A 126 -11.38 2.60 14.36
N GLU A 127 -10.13 2.82 13.94
CA GLU A 127 -9.00 3.05 14.85
C GLU A 127 -9.19 4.37 15.63
N PRO A 128 -8.76 4.45 16.90
CA PRO A 128 -9.03 5.62 17.76
C PRO A 128 -8.57 6.97 17.19
N ALA A 129 -7.47 6.98 16.43
CA ALA A 129 -6.97 8.18 15.77
C ALA A 129 -7.80 8.62 14.55
N GLY A 130 -8.65 7.76 13.98
CA GLY A 130 -9.30 8.00 12.69
C GLY A 130 -10.10 9.29 12.64
N ALA A 131 -11.06 9.47 13.54
CA ALA A 131 -11.87 10.69 13.60
C ALA A 131 -11.05 11.94 13.96
N LEU A 132 -10.04 11.81 14.82
CA LEU A 132 -9.19 12.93 15.24
C LEU A 132 -8.33 13.46 14.08
N LEU A 133 -7.79 12.54 13.27
CA LEU A 133 -7.02 12.89 12.07
C LEU A 133 -7.90 13.58 11.02
N LEU A 134 -9.11 13.07 10.77
CA LEU A 134 -10.06 13.71 9.85
C LEU A 134 -10.42 15.13 10.30
N ASN A 135 -10.70 15.32 11.59
CA ASN A 135 -10.98 16.62 12.15
C ASN A 135 -9.79 17.58 12.00
N ALA A 136 -8.55 17.11 12.26
CA ALA A 136 -7.35 17.93 12.11
C ALA A 136 -7.05 18.30 10.65
N LEU A 137 -7.50 17.48 9.70
CA LEU A 137 -7.41 17.70 8.26
C LEU A 137 -8.56 18.57 7.72
N ASP A 138 -9.58 18.87 8.53
CA ASP A 138 -10.84 19.48 8.08
C ASP A 138 -11.47 18.70 6.92
N LYS A 139 -11.59 17.36 7.08
CA LYS A 139 -12.14 16.47 6.07
C LYS A 139 -13.34 15.69 6.58
N HIS A 140 -14.33 15.59 5.69
CA HIS A 140 -15.51 14.75 5.89
C HIS A 140 -15.31 13.44 5.11
N PRO A 141 -15.46 12.27 5.75
CA PRO A 141 -15.33 10.99 5.07
C PRO A 141 -16.56 10.73 4.16
N LEU A 142 -16.31 10.10 3.01
CA LEU A 142 -17.39 9.64 2.12
C LEU A 142 -18.18 8.49 2.75
N ILE A 143 -17.49 7.62 3.53
CA ILE A 143 -18.08 6.42 4.11
C ILE A 143 -17.88 6.41 5.64
N THR A 144 -18.97 6.11 6.37
CA THR A 144 -18.96 5.89 7.81
C THR A 144 -19.58 4.52 8.10
N ALA A 145 -18.76 3.46 8.02
CA ALA A 145 -19.21 2.08 8.12
C ALA A 145 -18.38 1.22 9.10
N GLY A 146 -17.58 1.84 9.98
CA GLY A 146 -16.75 1.13 10.94
C GLY A 146 -15.61 0.33 10.30
N LEU A 147 -15.11 0.78 9.14
CA LEU A 147 -14.04 0.12 8.38
C LEU A 147 -12.73 0.11 9.17
N ARG A 148 -12.04 -1.03 9.15
CA ARG A 148 -10.77 -1.23 9.87
C ARG A 148 -9.87 -2.30 9.21
N LEU A 149 -10.17 -2.70 7.98
CA LEU A 149 -9.36 -3.70 7.28
C LEU A 149 -8.05 -3.11 6.78
N GLY A 150 -8.07 -1.88 6.29
CA GLY A 150 -6.95 -1.29 5.55
C GLY A 150 -6.83 -1.86 4.15
N GLU A 151 -5.61 -1.94 3.63
CA GLU A 151 -5.31 -2.53 2.31
C GLU A 151 -6.08 -1.86 1.17
N GLY A 152 -6.30 -0.53 1.26
CA GLY A 152 -7.01 0.25 0.25
C GLY A 152 -8.51 -0.01 0.15
N THR A 153 -9.07 -0.84 1.03
CA THR A 153 -10.49 -1.24 0.93
C THR A 153 -11.42 -0.04 1.02
N GLY A 154 -11.18 0.89 1.92
CA GLY A 154 -12.00 2.09 2.04
C GLY A 154 -11.88 3.00 0.82
N ALA A 155 -10.68 3.12 0.26
CA ALA A 155 -10.48 3.86 -0.98
C ALA A 155 -11.20 3.19 -2.16
N LEU A 156 -11.08 1.86 -2.30
CA LEU A 156 -11.77 1.10 -3.34
C LEU A 156 -13.29 1.19 -3.22
N GLU A 157 -13.84 1.14 -2.01
CA GLU A 157 -15.28 1.27 -1.76
C GLU A 157 -15.80 2.68 -2.06
N ALA A 158 -14.95 3.71 -1.92
CA ALA A 158 -15.31 5.09 -2.25
C ALA A 158 -15.30 5.39 -3.76
N MET A 159 -14.57 4.63 -4.58
CA MET A 159 -14.48 4.86 -6.03
C MET A 159 -15.83 4.83 -6.73
N PRO A 160 -16.71 3.84 -6.53
CA PRO A 160 -18.04 3.85 -7.14
C PRO A 160 -18.89 5.07 -6.76
N LEU A 161 -18.73 5.57 -5.53
CA LEU A 161 -19.43 6.78 -5.08
C LEU A 161 -18.93 8.02 -5.84
N LEU A 162 -17.62 8.11 -6.10
CA LEU A 162 -17.04 9.20 -6.88
C LEU A 162 -17.46 9.13 -8.35
N ASP A 163 -17.49 7.92 -8.94
CA ASP A 163 -17.99 7.72 -10.31
C ASP A 163 -19.46 8.13 -10.43
N MET A 164 -20.30 7.73 -9.47
CA MET A 164 -21.70 8.14 -9.40
C MET A 164 -21.84 9.66 -9.28
N ALA A 165 -21.05 10.29 -8.40
CA ALA A 165 -21.06 11.73 -8.22
C ALA A 165 -20.64 12.47 -9.49
N GLN A 166 -19.60 11.98 -10.17
CA GLN A 166 -19.13 12.53 -11.45
C GLN A 166 -20.21 12.45 -12.52
N ALA A 167 -20.87 11.31 -12.64
CA ALA A 167 -21.90 11.13 -13.63
C ALA A 167 -23.14 12.01 -13.36
N VAL A 168 -23.55 12.17 -12.10
CA VAL A 168 -24.59 13.12 -11.71
C VAL A 168 -24.20 14.55 -12.08
N TYR A 169 -22.93 14.91 -11.88
CA TYR A 169 -22.42 16.24 -12.20
C TYR A 169 -22.38 16.52 -13.72
N GLU A 170 -21.91 15.53 -14.51
CA GLU A 170 -21.70 15.70 -15.95
C GLU A 170 -22.96 15.56 -16.78
N GLU A 171 -23.87 14.68 -16.39
CA GLU A 171 -24.96 14.23 -17.25
C GLU A 171 -26.36 14.72 -16.85
N SER A 172 -26.52 15.40 -15.71
CA SER A 172 -27.83 15.84 -15.16
C SER A 172 -28.85 14.69 -15.03
N ASN A 173 -28.40 13.50 -14.65
CA ASN A 173 -29.08 12.25 -14.96
C ASN A 173 -29.90 11.63 -13.83
N THR A 174 -30.87 10.82 -14.26
CA THR A 174 -31.69 9.92 -13.44
C THR A 174 -30.94 8.62 -13.16
N PHE A 175 -31.31 7.93 -12.07
CA PHE A 175 -30.72 6.64 -11.64
C PHE A 175 -30.78 5.53 -12.70
N GLU A 176 -31.61 5.65 -13.72
CA GLU A 176 -31.77 4.69 -14.82
C GLU A 176 -30.48 4.47 -15.62
N ASN A 177 -29.65 5.51 -15.77
CA ASN A 177 -28.40 5.42 -16.54
C ASN A 177 -27.27 4.67 -15.83
N TYR A 178 -27.40 4.44 -14.53
CA TYR A 178 -26.40 3.71 -13.73
C TYR A 178 -26.60 2.19 -13.69
N GLY A 179 -27.63 1.69 -14.32
CA GLY A 179 -27.96 0.27 -14.24
C GLY A 179 -28.28 -0.19 -12.82
N MET A 180 -28.69 0.74 -11.94
CA MET A 180 -29.04 0.43 -10.55
C MET A 180 -30.29 -0.45 -10.43
N GLU A 181 -31.09 -0.58 -11.47
CA GLU A 181 -32.16 -1.59 -11.55
C GLU A 181 -31.63 -3.04 -11.50
N ALA A 182 -30.36 -3.24 -11.85
CA ALA A 182 -29.72 -4.57 -11.85
C ALA A 182 -29.18 -5.01 -10.48
N TYR A 183 -29.17 -4.13 -9.46
CA TYR A 183 -28.74 -4.50 -8.12
C TYR A 183 -29.88 -5.14 -7.34
N GLN A 184 -30.32 -6.30 -7.79
CA GLN A 184 -30.98 -7.25 -6.91
C GLN A 184 -29.88 -8.15 -6.35
N PRO A 185 -29.71 -8.22 -5.04
CA PRO A 185 -28.81 -9.19 -4.44
C PRO A 185 -29.39 -10.58 -4.68
N GLN A 186 -29.12 -11.13 -5.84
CA GLN A 186 -29.29 -12.57 -6.05
C GLN A 186 -28.22 -13.25 -5.21
N ALA A 187 -28.66 -14.05 -4.27
CA ALA A 187 -27.80 -14.78 -3.38
C ALA A 187 -26.64 -15.43 -4.18
N GLY A 188 -25.43 -14.97 -3.94
CA GLY A 188 -24.21 -15.62 -4.37
C GLY A 188 -23.50 -15.08 -5.61
N ALA A 189 -24.00 -14.11 -6.39
CA ALA A 189 -23.29 -13.57 -7.54
C ALA A 189 -23.32 -12.04 -7.57
N MET A 190 -22.19 -11.42 -7.86
CA MET A 190 -22.04 -9.98 -8.00
C MET A 190 -21.32 -9.65 -9.32
N ARG A 191 -21.79 -8.64 -10.04
CA ARG A 191 -21.13 -8.18 -11.25
C ARG A 191 -19.82 -7.46 -10.88
N GLY A 192 -18.72 -7.88 -11.51
CA GLY A 192 -17.44 -7.20 -11.39
C GLY A 192 -17.37 -5.91 -12.23
N MET A 193 -16.27 -5.20 -12.12
CA MET A 193 -16.02 -3.93 -12.82
C MET A 193 -15.97 -4.05 -14.35
N GLY A 194 -15.96 -5.26 -14.90
CA GLY A 194 -15.95 -5.50 -16.35
C GLY A 194 -14.61 -5.19 -17.03
N LEU A 195 -13.53 -4.99 -16.27
CA LEU A 195 -12.21 -4.67 -16.80
C LEU A 195 -11.56 -5.83 -17.53
N LEU A 196 -11.81 -7.05 -17.07
CA LEU A 196 -11.35 -8.30 -17.67
C LEU A 196 -12.54 -9.23 -17.87
N PRO A 197 -12.59 -9.96 -18.99
CA PRO A 197 -13.67 -10.92 -19.29
C PRO A 197 -13.47 -12.21 -18.47
N CYS A 198 -13.61 -12.12 -17.18
CA CYS A 198 -13.38 -13.20 -16.23
C CYS A 198 -14.58 -13.38 -15.32
N GLU A 199 -14.76 -14.61 -14.88
CA GLU A 199 -15.72 -15.00 -13.83
C GLU A 199 -14.93 -15.66 -12.69
N THR A 200 -15.14 -15.20 -11.46
CA THR A 200 -14.46 -15.75 -10.29
C THR A 200 -15.46 -16.39 -9.34
N GLU A 201 -15.23 -17.64 -9.03
CA GLU A 201 -15.97 -18.39 -8.00
C GLU A 201 -15.10 -18.46 -6.74
N PHE A 202 -15.64 -18.01 -5.61
CA PHE A 202 -14.96 -18.13 -4.32
C PHE A 202 -15.17 -19.52 -3.75
N THR A 203 -14.07 -20.16 -3.32
CA THR A 203 -14.08 -21.50 -2.73
C THR A 203 -13.65 -21.42 -1.25
N PRO A 204 -14.05 -22.38 -0.40
CA PRO A 204 -13.63 -22.42 1.00
C PRO A 204 -12.12 -22.68 1.18
N SER A 205 -11.47 -23.24 0.17
CA SER A 205 -10.03 -23.57 0.20
C SER A 205 -9.19 -22.41 -0.29
N LYS A 206 -8.16 -22.08 0.49
CA LYS A 206 -7.17 -21.04 0.16
C LYS A 206 -5.98 -21.67 -0.56
N ALA A 207 -5.68 -21.23 -1.78
CA ALA A 207 -4.45 -21.56 -2.47
C ALA A 207 -3.28 -20.79 -1.81
N ARG A 208 -2.14 -21.47 -1.61
CA ARG A 208 -0.87 -20.88 -1.19
C ARG A 208 0.24 -21.61 -1.90
N THR A 209 0.89 -20.96 -2.85
CA THR A 209 1.92 -21.59 -3.67
C THR A 209 2.96 -20.56 -4.07
N CYS A 210 4.26 -20.87 -3.89
CA CYS A 210 5.34 -20.12 -4.54
C CYS A 210 5.56 -20.73 -5.91
N THR A 211 5.66 -19.90 -6.95
CA THR A 211 5.82 -20.36 -8.31
C THR A 211 6.55 -19.32 -9.17
N ALA A 212 7.24 -19.81 -10.18
CA ALA A 212 7.72 -18.97 -11.28
C ALA A 212 6.71 -18.97 -12.42
N ALA A 213 6.71 -17.91 -13.20
CA ALA A 213 5.85 -17.79 -14.36
C ALA A 213 6.55 -17.10 -15.53
N LYS A 214 6.08 -17.38 -16.73
CA LYS A 214 6.52 -16.71 -17.95
C LYS A 214 5.34 -16.02 -18.61
N VAL A 215 5.47 -14.75 -18.91
CA VAL A 215 4.45 -13.96 -19.59
C VAL A 215 4.28 -14.49 -21.02
N LEU A 216 3.05 -14.81 -21.39
CA LEU A 216 2.72 -15.39 -22.70
C LEU A 216 2.35 -14.34 -23.75
N THR A 217 1.70 -13.26 -23.29
CA THR A 217 1.02 -12.33 -24.20
C THR A 217 1.24 -10.88 -23.77
N GLY A 218 0.92 -9.95 -24.68
CA GLY A 218 1.05 -8.52 -24.42
C GLY A 218 2.43 -7.95 -24.72
N PRO A 219 2.67 -6.68 -24.35
CA PRO A 219 3.89 -5.96 -24.72
C PRO A 219 5.15 -6.44 -24.00
N PHE A 220 5.01 -7.27 -22.98
CA PHE A 220 6.10 -7.86 -22.21
C PHE A 220 6.13 -9.39 -22.30
N ALA A 221 5.58 -9.95 -23.40
CA ALA A 221 5.62 -11.38 -23.67
C ALA A 221 7.07 -11.91 -23.67
N GLY A 222 7.26 -13.05 -23.01
CA GLY A 222 8.58 -13.65 -22.82
C GLY A 222 9.26 -13.27 -21.49
N ALA A 223 8.83 -12.22 -20.81
CA ALA A 223 9.34 -11.85 -19.49
C ALA A 223 9.05 -12.95 -18.46
N THR A 224 9.94 -13.06 -17.49
CA THR A 224 9.83 -13.98 -16.34
C THR A 224 9.47 -13.22 -15.08
N MET A 225 8.82 -13.91 -14.16
CA MET A 225 8.50 -13.42 -12.83
C MET A 225 8.51 -14.58 -11.84
N GLU A 226 8.89 -14.29 -10.62
CA GLU A 226 8.79 -15.22 -9.49
C GLU A 226 7.90 -14.58 -8.43
N GLY A 227 7.09 -15.38 -7.79
CA GLY A 227 6.17 -14.85 -6.80
C GLY A 227 5.40 -15.94 -6.08
N TYR A 228 4.29 -15.55 -5.51
CA TYR A 228 3.43 -16.47 -4.78
C TYR A 228 1.95 -16.18 -5.06
N GLU A 229 1.14 -17.22 -4.97
CA GLU A 229 -0.32 -17.12 -5.03
C GLU A 229 -0.91 -17.29 -3.64
N ILE A 230 -1.78 -16.34 -3.23
CA ILE A 230 -2.59 -16.45 -2.02
C ILE A 230 -4.01 -15.98 -2.35
N HIS A 231 -4.91 -16.90 -2.68
CA HIS A 231 -6.28 -16.56 -3.03
C HIS A 231 -7.28 -17.68 -2.70
N MET A 232 -8.55 -17.32 -2.62
CA MET A 232 -9.68 -18.25 -2.45
C MET A 232 -10.55 -18.35 -3.70
N GLY A 233 -10.32 -17.48 -4.69
CA GLY A 233 -11.07 -17.46 -5.94
C GLY A 233 -10.54 -18.45 -6.96
N ARG A 234 -11.43 -19.03 -7.73
CA ARG A 234 -11.12 -19.74 -8.97
C ARG A 234 -11.64 -18.93 -10.13
N THR A 235 -10.73 -18.35 -10.91
CA THR A 235 -11.09 -17.48 -12.01
C THR A 235 -11.07 -18.23 -13.34
N LYS A 236 -12.19 -18.16 -14.03
CA LYS A 236 -12.35 -18.67 -15.40
C LYS A 236 -12.29 -17.48 -16.36
N ARG A 237 -11.35 -17.51 -17.27
CA ARG A 237 -11.28 -16.55 -18.38
C ARG A 237 -12.37 -16.89 -19.39
N LEU A 238 -13.28 -15.96 -19.65
CA LEU A 238 -14.38 -16.12 -20.62
C LEU A 238 -13.96 -15.74 -22.03
N ALA A 239 -13.04 -14.76 -22.15
CA ALA A 239 -12.44 -14.28 -23.38
C ALA A 239 -11.06 -13.66 -23.12
N GLY A 240 -10.41 -13.07 -24.12
CA GLY A 240 -9.08 -12.50 -24.00
C GLY A 240 -7.98 -13.55 -24.01
N GLN A 241 -6.77 -13.14 -23.66
CA GLN A 241 -5.57 -13.99 -23.68
C GLN A 241 -5.09 -14.30 -22.27
N PRO A 242 -4.43 -15.46 -22.04
CA PRO A 242 -3.76 -15.73 -20.78
C PRO A 242 -2.61 -14.74 -20.59
N LEU A 243 -2.43 -14.26 -19.36
CA LEU A 243 -1.30 -13.38 -19.08
C LEU A 243 0.01 -14.17 -19.05
N CYS A 244 0.05 -15.26 -18.30
CA CYS A 244 1.28 -16.02 -18.10
C CYS A 244 1.02 -17.53 -18.03
N ARG A 245 2.13 -18.28 -18.02
CA ARG A 245 2.16 -19.73 -17.75
C ARG A 245 3.01 -19.96 -16.52
N LEU A 246 2.43 -20.61 -15.53
CA LEU A 246 3.09 -21.02 -14.31
C LEU A 246 4.06 -22.17 -14.57
N GLU A 247 4.98 -22.41 -13.65
CA GLU A 247 5.97 -23.50 -13.71
C GLU A 247 5.31 -24.88 -13.85
N ASN A 248 4.15 -25.07 -13.24
CA ASN A 248 3.37 -26.30 -13.37
C ASN A 248 2.69 -26.49 -14.73
N GLY A 249 2.88 -25.56 -15.67
CA GLY A 249 2.29 -25.56 -17.01
C GLY A 249 0.90 -24.95 -17.14
N GLN A 250 0.27 -24.56 -16.03
CA GLN A 250 -1.05 -23.95 -16.02
C GLN A 250 -1.00 -22.53 -16.57
N GLU A 251 -1.97 -22.15 -17.38
CA GLU A 251 -2.18 -20.76 -17.78
C GLU A 251 -2.91 -20.00 -16.69
N GLU A 252 -2.39 -18.81 -16.34
CA GLU A 252 -2.89 -17.98 -15.27
C GLU A 252 -3.05 -16.54 -15.77
N GLY A 253 -3.99 -15.83 -15.12
CA GLY A 253 -4.27 -14.43 -15.38
C GLY A 253 -5.02 -14.18 -16.70
N ALA A 254 -5.28 -12.93 -16.94
CA ALA A 254 -5.96 -12.46 -18.15
C ALA A 254 -5.36 -11.15 -18.63
N LEU A 255 -5.34 -10.97 -19.95
CA LEU A 255 -4.98 -9.73 -20.63
C LEU A 255 -6.06 -9.35 -21.63
N GLN A 256 -6.51 -8.08 -21.57
CA GLN A 256 -7.37 -7.48 -22.58
C GLN A 256 -6.98 -6.02 -22.81
N GLY A 257 -6.48 -5.70 -23.97
CA GLY A 257 -5.99 -4.35 -24.28
C GLY A 257 -4.81 -3.95 -23.39
N ASN A 258 -4.99 -2.91 -22.57
CA ASN A 258 -3.99 -2.44 -21.61
C ASN A 258 -4.28 -2.89 -20.18
N VAL A 259 -5.28 -3.74 -19.98
CA VAL A 259 -5.67 -4.25 -18.66
C VAL A 259 -5.18 -5.69 -18.53
N PHE A 260 -4.49 -5.98 -17.44
CA PHE A 260 -4.05 -7.32 -17.10
C PHE A 260 -4.26 -7.57 -15.59
N GLY A 261 -4.52 -8.81 -15.26
CA GLY A 261 -4.72 -9.25 -13.89
C GLY A 261 -4.18 -10.65 -13.67
N THR A 262 -3.69 -10.91 -12.48
CA THR A 262 -3.10 -12.18 -12.05
C THR A 262 -3.27 -12.36 -10.55
N TYR A 263 -3.22 -13.60 -10.09
CA TYR A 263 -3.13 -13.94 -8.67
C TYR A 263 -1.70 -14.01 -8.15
N LEU A 264 -0.71 -13.84 -9.01
CA LEU A 264 0.68 -13.79 -8.58
C LEU A 264 0.98 -12.49 -7.85
N HIS A 265 1.48 -12.60 -6.64
CA HIS A 265 2.05 -11.52 -5.84
C HIS A 265 3.57 -11.49 -6.05
N GLY A 266 4.19 -10.33 -5.81
CA GLY A 266 5.63 -10.16 -5.97
C GLY A 266 6.09 -10.07 -7.43
N LEU A 267 5.23 -9.69 -8.36
CA LEU A 267 5.48 -9.64 -9.81
C LEU A 267 6.74 -8.89 -10.22
N PHE A 268 7.14 -7.90 -9.41
CA PHE A 268 8.21 -6.95 -9.70
C PHE A 268 9.44 -7.18 -8.83
N ASP A 269 9.41 -8.19 -7.94
CA ASP A 269 10.49 -8.45 -7.01
C ASP A 269 11.63 -9.19 -7.70
N GLU A 270 11.29 -10.20 -8.50
CA GLU A 270 12.25 -11.06 -9.19
C GLU A 270 11.84 -11.34 -10.64
N GLY A 271 12.82 -11.55 -11.50
CA GLY A 271 12.62 -11.82 -12.92
C GLY A 271 12.79 -10.59 -13.81
N SER A 272 12.37 -10.72 -15.07
CA SER A 272 12.58 -9.69 -16.10
C SER A 272 11.33 -8.85 -16.40
N LEU A 273 10.22 -9.05 -15.66
CA LEU A 273 8.96 -8.33 -15.92
C LEU A 273 9.09 -6.82 -15.65
N THR A 274 9.77 -6.46 -14.57
CA THR A 274 10.00 -5.04 -14.21
C THR A 274 10.74 -4.29 -15.32
N GLU A 275 11.80 -4.90 -15.87
CA GLU A 275 12.57 -4.32 -16.96
C GLU A 275 11.76 -4.24 -18.26
N ALA A 276 11.02 -5.30 -18.59
CA ALA A 276 10.18 -5.35 -19.76
C ALA A 276 9.05 -4.31 -19.73
N LEU A 277 8.39 -4.14 -18.57
CA LEU A 277 7.35 -3.14 -18.37
C LEU A 277 7.93 -1.72 -18.44
N ALA A 278 9.04 -1.46 -17.76
CA ALA A 278 9.71 -0.17 -17.78
C ALA A 278 10.14 0.21 -19.21
N SER A 279 10.77 -0.71 -19.92
CA SER A 279 11.18 -0.51 -21.32
C SER A 279 10.00 -0.21 -22.23
N TRP A 280 8.90 -0.92 -22.09
CA TRP A 280 7.68 -0.65 -22.84
C TRP A 280 7.09 0.73 -22.54
N LEU A 281 7.04 1.14 -21.28
CA LEU A 281 6.55 2.47 -20.89
C LEU A 281 7.45 3.60 -21.39
N LEU A 282 8.78 3.44 -21.32
CA LEU A 282 9.75 4.40 -21.83
C LEU A 282 9.62 4.56 -23.34
N ALA A 283 9.51 3.43 -24.09
CA ALA A 283 9.32 3.44 -25.53
C ALA A 283 8.05 4.19 -25.93
N ARG A 284 6.94 4.00 -25.20
CA ARG A 284 5.68 4.73 -25.46
C ARG A 284 5.80 6.23 -25.21
N LYS A 285 6.70 6.65 -24.31
CA LYS A 285 6.96 8.06 -24.01
C LYS A 285 8.09 8.68 -24.86
N GLY A 286 8.71 7.89 -25.76
CA GLY A 286 9.83 8.35 -26.57
C GLY A 286 11.10 8.62 -25.77
N ILE A 287 11.27 8.00 -24.60
CA ILE A 287 12.44 8.15 -23.74
C ILE A 287 13.43 7.03 -24.08
N ALA A 288 14.70 7.38 -24.27
CA ALA A 288 15.75 6.42 -24.57
C ALA A 288 16.00 5.46 -23.40
N GLN A 289 16.13 4.16 -23.70
CA GLN A 289 16.25 3.08 -22.72
C GLN A 289 17.58 3.13 -21.92
N GLU A 290 18.61 3.80 -22.45
CA GLU A 290 19.94 3.91 -21.80
C GLU A 290 19.93 4.62 -20.45
N ALA A 291 18.86 5.36 -20.15
CA ALA A 291 18.70 6.10 -18.91
C ALA A 291 18.16 5.26 -17.73
N PHE A 292 17.81 3.98 -17.96
CA PHE A 292 17.14 3.18 -16.95
C PHE A 292 17.80 1.80 -16.80
N ARG A 293 18.26 1.51 -15.57
CA ARG A 293 18.67 0.17 -15.16
C ARG A 293 17.76 -0.28 -14.03
N THR A 294 17.16 -1.43 -14.18
CA THR A 294 16.45 -2.11 -13.09
C THR A 294 17.48 -2.91 -12.27
N GLN A 295 17.40 -2.78 -10.99
CA GLN A 295 18.02 -3.70 -10.03
C GLN A 295 16.92 -4.60 -9.51
N SER A 296 17.17 -5.90 -9.35
CA SER A 296 16.18 -6.78 -8.74
C SER A 296 15.92 -6.35 -7.29
N HIS A 297 14.70 -6.55 -6.82
CA HIS A 297 14.37 -6.22 -5.43
C HIS A 297 15.28 -6.95 -4.44
N ARG A 298 15.62 -8.19 -4.74
CA ARG A 298 16.51 -9.02 -3.92
C ARG A 298 17.94 -8.49 -3.87
N GLU A 299 18.49 -8.06 -5.02
CA GLU A 299 19.83 -7.45 -5.05
C GLU A 299 19.84 -6.12 -4.29
N TYR A 300 18.80 -5.30 -4.43
CA TYR A 300 18.65 -4.08 -3.67
C TYR A 300 18.55 -4.37 -2.16
N GLN A 301 17.68 -5.29 -1.76
CA GLN A 301 17.54 -5.73 -0.36
C GLN A 301 18.87 -6.22 0.21
N GLN A 302 19.59 -7.07 -0.52
CA GLN A 302 20.89 -7.58 -0.09
C GLN A 302 21.88 -6.42 0.12
N SER A 303 21.93 -5.47 -0.81
CA SER A 303 22.80 -4.30 -0.67
C SER A 303 22.47 -3.45 0.56
N GLN A 304 21.17 -3.32 0.90
CA GLN A 304 20.74 -2.61 2.11
C GLN A 304 21.09 -3.37 3.39
N TYR A 305 20.99 -4.71 3.39
CA TYR A 305 21.42 -5.54 4.51
C TYR A 305 22.93 -5.47 4.71
N ASP A 306 23.72 -5.44 3.65
CA ASP A 306 25.17 -5.28 3.73
C ASP A 306 25.55 -3.92 4.32
N LEU A 307 24.90 -2.83 3.87
CA LEU A 307 25.06 -1.49 4.45
C LEU A 307 24.70 -1.43 5.94
N LEU A 308 23.58 -2.06 6.31
CA LEU A 308 23.17 -2.15 7.71
C LEU A 308 24.15 -2.96 8.54
N ALA A 309 24.59 -4.10 8.02
CA ALA A 309 25.58 -4.94 8.69
C ALA A 309 26.91 -4.20 8.89
N ASP A 310 27.36 -3.42 7.92
CA ASP A 310 28.59 -2.61 8.03
C ASP A 310 28.43 -1.46 9.03
N ALA A 311 27.27 -0.79 9.04
CA ALA A 311 26.97 0.22 10.05
C ALA A 311 26.96 -0.36 11.48
N ILE A 312 26.38 -1.55 11.66
CA ILE A 312 26.37 -2.25 12.94
C ILE A 312 27.79 -2.63 13.36
N ARG A 313 28.59 -3.18 12.44
CA ARG A 313 30.00 -3.54 12.71
C ARG A 313 30.86 -2.32 13.09
N ALA A 314 30.58 -1.18 12.46
CA ALA A 314 31.32 0.05 12.76
C ALA A 314 30.90 0.71 14.10
N SER A 315 29.66 0.42 14.57
CA SER A 315 29.07 1.11 15.73
C SER A 315 29.05 0.29 17.01
N LEU A 316 29.18 -1.05 16.93
CA LEU A 316 29.12 -1.94 18.06
C LEU A 316 30.45 -2.70 18.28
N ASP A 317 30.83 -2.86 19.55
CA ASP A 317 31.85 -3.82 19.95
C ASP A 317 31.26 -5.23 19.87
N LEU A 318 31.40 -5.85 18.70
CA LEU A 318 30.86 -7.19 18.45
C LEU A 318 31.52 -8.25 19.31
N ASP A 319 32.80 -8.07 19.72
CA ASP A 319 33.48 -9.02 20.62
C ASP A 319 32.82 -9.02 21.99
N ALA A 320 32.51 -7.84 22.52
CA ALA A 320 31.74 -7.71 23.76
C ALA A 320 30.35 -8.32 23.65
N VAL A 321 29.64 -8.12 22.52
CA VAL A 321 28.33 -8.72 22.27
C VAL A 321 28.42 -10.26 22.28
N TYR A 322 29.32 -10.85 21.49
CA TYR A 322 29.50 -12.30 21.45
C TYR A 322 29.90 -12.87 22.83
N GLN A 323 30.75 -12.17 23.58
CA GLN A 323 31.11 -12.55 24.93
C GLN A 323 29.92 -12.60 25.89
N VAL A 324 29.03 -11.55 25.85
CA VAL A 324 27.81 -11.54 26.66
C VAL A 324 26.86 -12.66 26.28
N MET A 325 26.80 -13.02 25.01
CA MET A 325 25.99 -14.14 24.51
C MET A 325 26.57 -15.53 24.80
N GLY A 326 27.80 -15.60 25.33
CA GLY A 326 28.51 -16.87 25.53
C GLY A 326 28.92 -17.58 24.24
N LEU A 327 29.05 -16.85 23.14
CA LEU A 327 29.37 -17.33 21.81
C LEU A 327 30.78 -16.87 21.40
N ALA A 328 31.45 -17.68 20.56
CA ALA A 328 32.68 -17.25 19.91
C ALA A 328 32.36 -16.35 18.69
N ASN A 329 33.10 -15.25 18.55
CA ASN A 329 32.93 -14.39 17.37
C ASN A 329 33.45 -15.16 16.12
N PRO A 330 32.59 -15.45 15.12
CA PRO A 330 32.98 -16.19 13.93
C PRO A 330 33.98 -15.44 13.02
N ASN A 331 34.10 -14.12 13.21
CA ASN A 331 34.99 -13.25 12.42
C ASN A 331 36.38 -13.07 13.06
N GLN A 332 36.63 -13.57 14.28
CA GLN A 332 37.96 -13.66 14.81
C GLN A 332 38.70 -14.80 14.10
N LYS A 333 39.41 -14.46 13.02
CA LYS A 333 40.40 -15.37 12.43
C LYS A 333 41.51 -15.65 13.47
N LYS A 334 41.72 -16.94 13.75
CA LYS A 334 42.94 -17.43 14.47
C LYS A 334 44.21 -16.97 13.75
#